data_fd3a3797545e93b5a04be941672fe874
#
_entry.id   fd3a3797545e93b5a04be941672fe874
#
_cell.length_a   1.000
_cell.length_b   1.000
_cell.length_c   1.000
_cell.angle_alpha   90.00
_cell.angle_beta   90.00
_cell.angle_gamma   90.00
#
_symmetry.space_group_name_H-M   'P 1'
#
loop_
_entity.id
_entity.type
_entity.pdbx_description
1 polymer ?
#
loop_
_entity_poly.entity_id
_entity_poly.type
_entity_poly.pdbx_seq_one_letter_code
_entity_poly.pdbx_strand_id
1 'polypeptide(L)'
;SEIEPERLNELFAQEADRRTPRDSFKNCLVNAAHQFLNKQGDEYYILAGYPWFKCRARDMFISLPGLTLAINELDKFDMVMNTAVKAIYAFMKGEDTSLKVYEMEHPDVLLWAIWTVQQFGKAVSRKDAYQKYGNLLKDIMTYLVDGKHPNLALHDNGLVYSNGKDKAVTWMNATVNGRPVTPRSGYIV
;
A
#
# COMPACT_ATOMS: atom_id res chain seq x y z
N SER A 1 23.54 4.50 18.91
CA SER A 1 23.71 3.72 20.13
C SER A 1 23.99 2.28 19.73
N GLU A 2 25.11 1.75 20.18
CA GLU A 2 25.42 0.33 20.00
C GLU A 2 24.40 -0.50 20.78
N ILE A 3 23.91 -1.57 20.15
CA ILE A 3 23.01 -2.52 20.80
C ILE A 3 23.89 -3.51 21.57
N GLU A 4 23.60 -3.71 22.83
CA GLU A 4 24.32 -4.67 23.65
C GLU A 4 24.25 -6.09 23.07
N PRO A 5 25.34 -6.88 23.09
CA PRO A 5 25.39 -8.22 22.49
C PRO A 5 24.32 -9.18 23.01
N GLU A 6 23.95 -9.09 24.27
CA GLU A 6 22.87 -9.90 24.89
C GLU A 6 21.52 -9.57 24.24
N ARG A 7 21.25 -8.29 24.02
CA ARG A 7 20.03 -7.85 23.35
C ARG A 7 19.97 -8.30 21.88
N LEU A 8 21.11 -8.33 21.20
CA LEU A 8 21.19 -8.89 19.83
C LEU A 8 20.85 -10.38 19.80
N ASN A 9 21.37 -11.16 20.77
CA ASN A 9 21.08 -12.59 20.87
C ASN A 9 19.60 -12.85 21.16
N GLU A 10 18.98 -12.07 22.06
CA GLU A 10 17.54 -12.15 22.31
C GLU A 10 16.71 -11.86 21.06
N LEU A 11 17.03 -10.77 20.34
CA LEU A 11 16.35 -10.41 19.11
C LEU A 11 16.51 -11.48 18.02
N PHE A 12 17.71 -12.08 17.93
CA PHE A 12 17.97 -13.18 17.00
C PHE A 12 17.14 -14.42 17.35
N ALA A 13 17.09 -14.80 18.63
CA ALA A 13 16.27 -15.93 19.07
C ALA A 13 14.79 -15.70 18.79
N GLN A 14 14.26 -14.52 19.12
CA GLN A 14 12.87 -14.14 18.82
C GLN A 14 12.55 -14.19 17.33
N GLU A 15 13.47 -13.72 16.48
CA GLU A 15 13.29 -13.76 15.03
C GLU A 15 13.40 -15.19 14.48
N ALA A 16 14.29 -16.03 15.04
CA ALA A 16 14.41 -17.42 14.66
C ALA A 16 13.13 -18.21 15.00
N ASP A 17 12.59 -18.02 16.20
CA ASP A 17 11.35 -18.67 16.67
C ASP A 17 10.11 -18.22 15.88
N ARG A 18 10.11 -16.98 15.40
CA ARG A 18 9.03 -16.44 14.58
C ARG A 18 8.96 -17.04 13.18
N ARG A 19 10.09 -17.56 12.66
CA ARG A 19 10.17 -18.07 11.30
C ARG A 19 9.63 -19.47 11.20
N THR A 20 8.89 -19.75 10.13
CA THR A 20 8.53 -21.13 9.79
C THR A 20 9.76 -21.90 9.29
N PRO A 21 9.84 -23.24 9.54
CA PRO A 21 10.90 -24.07 8.96
C PRO A 21 10.97 -23.89 7.43
N ARG A 22 12.18 -23.83 6.87
CA ARG A 22 12.39 -23.70 5.41
C ARG A 22 12.44 -25.05 4.70
N ASP A 23 11.50 -25.92 5.04
CA ASP A 23 11.38 -27.29 4.56
C ASP A 23 10.46 -27.45 3.34
N SER A 24 9.74 -26.38 2.99
CA SER A 24 8.83 -26.36 1.86
C SER A 24 8.84 -25.01 1.14
N PHE A 25 8.49 -25.02 -0.14
CA PHE A 25 8.35 -23.79 -0.93
C PHE A 25 7.33 -22.84 -0.29
N LYS A 26 6.21 -23.38 0.21
CA LYS A 26 5.19 -22.58 0.92
C LYS A 26 5.78 -21.84 2.13
N ASN A 27 6.54 -22.53 2.97
CA ASN A 27 7.15 -21.94 4.15
C ASN A 27 8.21 -20.89 3.79
N CYS A 28 8.95 -21.09 2.70
CA CYS A 28 9.87 -20.09 2.18
C CYS A 28 9.12 -18.82 1.74
N LEU A 29 7.96 -18.95 1.08
CA LEU A 29 7.12 -17.80 0.70
C LEU A 29 6.56 -17.06 1.90
N VAL A 30 6.10 -17.77 2.94
CA VAL A 30 5.63 -17.15 4.19
C VAL A 30 6.74 -16.34 4.85
N ASN A 31 7.94 -16.90 4.97
CA ASN A 31 9.09 -16.17 5.51
C ASN A 31 9.47 -14.95 4.66
N ALA A 32 9.40 -15.08 3.32
CA ALA A 32 9.65 -13.96 2.41
C ALA A 32 8.60 -12.84 2.59
N ALA A 33 7.31 -13.19 2.71
CA ALA A 33 6.25 -12.22 2.94
C ALA A 33 6.49 -11.37 4.19
N HIS A 34 6.93 -12.00 5.28
CA HIS A 34 7.22 -11.29 6.54
C HIS A 34 8.37 -10.27 6.42
N GLN A 35 9.30 -10.46 5.48
CA GLN A 35 10.43 -9.54 5.31
C GLN A 35 10.02 -8.18 4.74
N PHE A 36 8.90 -8.10 4.03
CA PHE A 36 8.40 -6.84 3.47
C PHE A 36 7.63 -5.99 4.49
N LEU A 37 7.18 -6.59 5.60
CA LEU A 37 6.48 -5.89 6.67
C LEU A 37 7.47 -5.19 7.59
N ASN A 38 7.35 -3.89 7.72
CA ASN A 38 8.22 -3.05 8.54
C ASN A 38 7.40 -2.26 9.56
N LYS A 39 7.80 -2.32 10.84
CA LYS A 39 7.20 -1.56 11.92
C LYS A 39 8.07 -0.34 12.24
N GLN A 40 7.46 0.85 12.31
CA GLN A 40 8.11 2.09 12.76
C GLN A 40 7.18 2.80 13.75
N GLY A 41 7.56 2.83 15.03
CA GLY A 41 6.65 3.27 16.11
C GLY A 41 5.44 2.35 16.17
N ASP A 42 4.24 2.91 16.08
CA ASP A 42 2.97 2.18 16.06
C ASP A 42 2.45 1.90 14.64
N GLU A 43 3.17 2.35 13.62
CA GLU A 43 2.74 2.24 12.23
C GLU A 43 3.42 1.05 11.53
N TYR A 44 2.68 0.40 10.62
CA TYR A 44 3.14 -0.73 9.83
C TYR A 44 3.15 -0.38 8.34
N TYR A 45 4.24 -0.73 7.68
CA TYR A 45 4.50 -0.41 6.28
C TYR A 45 4.85 -1.67 5.49
N ILE A 46 4.59 -1.66 4.19
CA ILE A 46 5.15 -2.61 3.26
C ILE A 46 6.22 -1.89 2.44
N LEU A 47 7.44 -2.40 2.48
CA LEU A 47 8.54 -1.86 1.69
C LEU A 47 8.47 -2.39 0.26
N ALA A 48 8.56 -1.51 -0.73
CA ALA A 48 8.52 -1.87 -2.14
C ALA A 48 9.74 -2.68 -2.59
N GLY A 49 10.84 -2.62 -1.86
CA GLY A 49 12.04 -3.43 -2.09
C GLY A 49 13.23 -2.97 -1.28
N TYR A 50 14.01 -3.93 -0.78
CA TYR A 50 15.22 -3.69 -0.01
C TYR A 50 16.45 -3.49 -0.92
N PRO A 51 17.40 -2.66 -0.48
CA PRO A 51 17.32 -1.64 0.57
C PRO A 51 16.87 -0.28 0.05
N TRP A 52 16.58 -0.15 -1.25
CA TRP A 52 16.51 1.12 -1.98
C TRP A 52 15.15 1.78 -1.95
N PHE A 53 14.08 0.97 -1.91
CA PHE A 53 12.74 1.50 -2.00
C PHE A 53 12.09 1.65 -0.62
N LYS A 54 11.31 2.72 -0.49
CA LYS A 54 10.49 3.00 0.69
C LYS A 54 9.12 2.34 0.54
N CYS A 55 8.19 2.65 1.44
CA CYS A 55 6.80 2.26 1.28
C CYS A 55 6.15 3.14 0.21
N ARG A 56 5.93 2.61 -0.98
CA ARG A 56 5.16 3.25 -2.03
C ARG A 56 3.70 2.80 -1.96
N ALA A 57 2.77 3.73 -2.04
CA ALA A 57 1.35 3.45 -1.84
C ALA A 57 0.81 2.38 -2.80
N ARG A 58 1.14 2.46 -4.10
CA ARG A 58 0.73 1.46 -5.10
C ARG A 58 1.23 0.07 -4.73
N ASP A 59 2.53 -0.06 -4.47
CA ASP A 59 3.16 -1.35 -4.14
C ASP A 59 2.57 -1.93 -2.86
N MET A 60 2.32 -1.08 -1.86
CA MET A 60 1.68 -1.47 -0.61
C MET A 60 0.28 -2.05 -0.86
N PHE A 61 -0.60 -1.34 -1.57
CA PHE A 61 -1.98 -1.81 -1.79
C PHE A 61 -2.03 -3.07 -2.66
N ILE A 62 -1.23 -3.17 -3.72
CA ILE A 62 -1.22 -4.34 -4.59
C ILE A 62 -0.70 -5.57 -3.86
N SER A 63 0.36 -5.43 -3.06
CA SER A 63 1.01 -6.57 -2.42
C SER A 63 0.37 -6.99 -1.09
N LEU A 64 -0.30 -6.08 -0.39
CA LEU A 64 -0.88 -6.33 0.94
C LEU A 64 -1.75 -7.59 1.02
N PRO A 65 -2.70 -7.86 0.10
CA PRO A 65 -3.48 -9.09 0.15
C PRO A 65 -2.63 -10.36 0.05
N GLY A 66 -1.63 -10.35 -0.83
CA GLY A 66 -0.73 -11.50 -1.02
C GLY A 66 0.20 -11.72 0.18
N LEU A 67 0.69 -10.65 0.79
CA LEU A 67 1.62 -10.71 1.93
C LEU A 67 0.93 -11.02 3.26
N THR A 68 -0.40 -10.95 3.33
CA THR A 68 -1.15 -11.12 4.58
C THR A 68 -2.34 -12.07 4.45
N LEU A 69 -3.34 -11.75 3.65
CA LEU A 69 -4.57 -12.56 3.53
C LEU A 69 -4.28 -13.96 2.99
N ALA A 70 -3.40 -14.08 2.00
CA ALA A 70 -3.04 -15.36 1.40
C ALA A 70 -2.31 -16.33 2.36
N ILE A 71 -1.74 -15.81 3.44
CA ILE A 71 -1.07 -16.57 4.49
C ILE A 71 -1.82 -16.57 5.83
N ASN A 72 -3.09 -16.12 5.83
CA ASN A 72 -3.97 -16.09 7.00
C ASN A 72 -3.54 -15.12 8.13
N GLU A 73 -2.85 -14.04 7.78
CA GLU A 73 -2.36 -13.03 8.71
C GLU A 73 -3.25 -11.79 8.73
N LEU A 74 -4.51 -11.96 9.16
CA LEU A 74 -5.51 -10.89 9.18
C LEU A 74 -5.10 -9.70 10.06
N ASP A 75 -4.48 -9.96 11.21
CA ASP A 75 -4.00 -8.90 12.10
C ASP A 75 -2.96 -8.00 11.42
N LYS A 76 -2.05 -8.59 10.63
CA LYS A 76 -1.06 -7.84 9.87
C LYS A 76 -1.68 -7.02 8.74
N PHE A 77 -2.70 -7.60 8.07
CA PHE A 77 -3.50 -6.82 7.12
C PHE A 77 -4.07 -5.57 7.78
N ASP A 78 -4.70 -5.72 8.94
CA ASP A 78 -5.32 -4.63 9.66
C ASP A 78 -4.31 -3.58 10.14
N MET A 79 -3.16 -4.00 10.64
CA MET A 79 -2.09 -3.10 11.06
C MET A 79 -1.60 -2.21 9.92
N VAL A 80 -1.36 -2.79 8.74
CA VAL A 80 -0.95 -2.01 7.55
C VAL A 80 -2.09 -1.13 7.05
N MET A 81 -3.33 -1.65 7.00
CA MET A 81 -4.48 -0.86 6.57
C MET A 81 -4.77 0.31 7.51
N ASN A 82 -4.54 0.20 8.81
CA ASN A 82 -4.67 1.33 9.73
C ASN A 82 -3.73 2.48 9.38
N THR A 83 -2.47 2.16 9.05
CA THR A 83 -1.50 3.16 8.54
C THR A 83 -1.95 3.73 7.19
N ALA A 84 -2.37 2.85 6.27
CA ALA A 84 -2.82 3.24 4.94
C ALA A 84 -4.03 4.17 4.97
N VAL A 85 -5.04 3.88 5.82
CA VAL A 85 -6.24 4.70 5.98
C VAL A 85 -5.89 6.11 6.46
N LYS A 86 -4.99 6.24 7.44
CA LYS A 86 -4.49 7.54 7.89
C LYS A 86 -3.81 8.31 6.75
N ALA A 87 -2.96 7.65 5.96
CA ALA A 87 -2.29 8.24 4.83
C ALA A 87 -3.27 8.68 3.73
N ILE A 88 -4.31 7.89 3.43
CA ILE A 88 -5.37 8.25 2.47
C ILE A 88 -6.11 9.52 2.94
N TYR A 89 -6.55 9.57 4.21
CA TYR A 89 -7.27 10.74 4.71
C TYR A 89 -6.39 11.99 4.75
N ALA A 90 -5.12 11.89 5.15
CA ALA A 90 -4.19 13.01 5.10
C ALA A 90 -4.04 13.53 3.66
N PHE A 91 -3.85 12.63 2.68
CA PHE A 91 -3.78 12.99 1.27
C PHE A 91 -5.06 13.68 0.77
N MET A 92 -6.24 13.09 1.03
CA MET A 92 -7.52 13.66 0.58
C MET A 92 -7.82 15.04 1.18
N LYS A 93 -7.31 15.32 2.38
CA LYS A 93 -7.45 16.61 3.05
C LYS A 93 -6.37 17.63 2.68
N GLY A 94 -5.31 17.19 1.99
CA GLY A 94 -4.13 18.02 1.71
C GLY A 94 -3.33 18.34 2.99
N GLU A 95 -3.36 17.45 3.98
CA GLU A 95 -2.65 17.59 5.24
C GLU A 95 -1.25 16.98 5.15
N ASP A 96 -0.25 17.66 5.70
CA ASP A 96 1.07 17.08 5.89
C ASP A 96 1.01 15.96 6.94
N THR A 97 1.74 14.90 6.71
CA THR A 97 1.79 13.76 7.61
C THR A 97 3.22 13.26 7.83
N SER A 98 3.51 12.78 9.05
CA SER A 98 4.75 12.08 9.36
C SER A 98 4.79 10.64 8.84
N LEU A 99 3.68 10.15 8.29
CA LEU A 99 3.57 8.80 7.72
C LEU A 99 4.50 8.66 6.51
N LYS A 100 5.17 7.52 6.43
CA LYS A 100 6.16 7.24 5.38
C LYS A 100 5.56 6.44 4.22
N VAL A 101 4.38 6.85 3.77
CA VAL A 101 3.71 6.31 2.58
C VAL A 101 3.83 7.34 1.47
N TYR A 102 4.51 6.99 0.40
CA TYR A 102 4.89 7.88 -0.70
C TYR A 102 4.05 7.63 -1.95
N GLU A 103 3.99 8.63 -2.82
CA GLU A 103 3.35 8.54 -4.15
C GLU A 103 1.82 8.33 -4.06
N MET A 104 1.16 8.86 -3.01
CA MET A 104 -0.31 8.82 -2.86
C MET A 104 -1.05 9.55 -3.98
N GLU A 105 -0.40 10.55 -4.61
CA GLU A 105 -0.96 11.40 -5.66
C GLU A 105 -1.03 10.72 -7.04
N HIS A 106 -0.52 9.51 -7.18
CA HIS A 106 -0.65 8.77 -8.43
C HIS A 106 -2.11 8.38 -8.70
N PRO A 107 -2.60 8.50 -9.96
CA PRO A 107 -4.04 8.41 -10.26
C PRO A 107 -4.65 7.04 -9.96
N ASP A 108 -3.87 5.99 -9.95
CA ASP A 108 -4.35 4.62 -9.71
C ASP A 108 -4.33 4.21 -8.23
N VAL A 109 -3.68 4.97 -7.35
CA VAL A 109 -3.43 4.55 -5.95
C VAL A 109 -4.74 4.38 -5.17
N LEU A 110 -5.66 5.33 -5.23
CA LEU A 110 -6.95 5.21 -4.53
C LEU A 110 -7.81 4.08 -5.11
N LEU A 111 -7.68 3.78 -6.40
CA LEU A 111 -8.36 2.63 -7.03
C LEU A 111 -7.78 1.31 -6.52
N TRP A 112 -6.45 1.22 -6.35
CA TRP A 112 -5.82 0.07 -5.71
C TRP A 112 -6.21 -0.09 -4.25
N ALA A 113 -6.43 0.99 -3.51
CA ALA A 113 -6.97 0.92 -2.15
C ALA A 113 -8.37 0.28 -2.13
N ILE A 114 -9.25 0.68 -3.05
CA ILE A 114 -10.59 0.07 -3.21
C ILE A 114 -10.45 -1.43 -3.53
N TRP A 115 -9.58 -1.78 -4.47
CA TRP A 115 -9.32 -3.18 -4.82
C TRP A 115 -8.81 -4.00 -3.63
N THR A 116 -7.91 -3.44 -2.82
CA THR A 116 -7.39 -4.08 -1.60
C THR A 116 -8.51 -4.42 -0.61
N VAL A 117 -9.43 -3.47 -0.38
CA VAL A 117 -10.62 -3.72 0.44
C VAL A 117 -11.52 -4.79 -0.18
N GLN A 118 -11.65 -4.82 -1.50
CA GLN A 118 -12.38 -5.90 -2.18
C GLN A 118 -11.74 -7.28 -1.95
N GLN A 119 -10.39 -7.38 -1.97
CA GLN A 119 -9.70 -8.65 -1.66
C GLN A 119 -9.94 -9.07 -0.20
N PHE A 120 -9.93 -8.13 0.75
CA PHE A 120 -10.30 -8.39 2.13
C PHE A 120 -11.73 -8.96 2.22
N GLY A 121 -12.70 -8.34 1.51
CA GLY A 121 -14.07 -8.83 1.47
C GLY A 121 -14.24 -10.22 0.86
N LYS A 122 -13.34 -10.63 -0.04
CA LYS A 122 -13.31 -12.00 -0.59
C LYS A 122 -12.71 -13.00 0.41
N ALA A 123 -11.70 -12.58 1.18
CA ALA A 123 -11.01 -13.44 2.12
C ALA A 123 -11.80 -13.65 3.42
N VAL A 124 -12.50 -12.63 3.90
CA VAL A 124 -13.27 -12.69 5.16
C VAL A 124 -14.77 -12.73 4.87
N SER A 125 -15.40 -11.59 4.64
CA SER A 125 -16.77 -11.46 4.13
C SER A 125 -17.02 -10.05 3.58
N ARG A 126 -17.96 -9.92 2.62
CA ARG A 126 -18.39 -8.61 2.12
C ARG A 126 -19.00 -7.74 3.20
N LYS A 127 -19.71 -8.35 4.15
CA LYS A 127 -20.35 -7.66 5.28
C LYS A 127 -19.30 -7.03 6.19
N ASP A 128 -18.28 -7.78 6.57
CA ASP A 128 -17.21 -7.30 7.44
C ASP A 128 -16.37 -6.22 6.75
N ALA A 129 -16.07 -6.42 5.47
CA ALA A 129 -15.39 -5.40 4.67
C ALA A 129 -16.17 -4.09 4.62
N TYR A 130 -17.50 -4.15 4.42
CA TYR A 130 -18.36 -2.97 4.42
C TYR A 130 -18.44 -2.31 5.80
N GLN A 131 -18.60 -3.10 6.87
CA GLN A 131 -18.62 -2.57 8.23
C GLN A 131 -17.33 -1.85 8.59
N LYS A 132 -16.19 -2.39 8.17
CA LYS A 132 -14.86 -1.87 8.53
C LYS A 132 -14.40 -0.72 7.64
N TYR A 133 -14.61 -0.83 6.34
CA TYR A 133 -14.05 0.08 5.34
C TYR A 133 -15.11 0.81 4.49
N GLY A 134 -16.40 0.62 4.75
CA GLY A 134 -17.47 1.21 3.94
C GLY A 134 -17.43 2.74 3.90
N ASN A 135 -17.13 3.39 5.03
CA ASN A 135 -16.97 4.84 5.07
C ASN A 135 -15.76 5.30 4.25
N LEU A 136 -14.61 4.62 4.38
CA LEU A 136 -13.43 4.90 3.57
C LEU A 136 -13.73 4.81 2.07
N LEU A 137 -14.41 3.74 1.64
CA LEU A 137 -14.78 3.55 0.23
C LEU A 137 -15.69 4.67 -0.27
N LYS A 138 -16.69 5.05 0.53
CA LYS A 138 -17.58 6.16 0.23
C LYS A 138 -16.82 7.49 0.10
N ASP A 139 -15.91 7.77 1.04
CA ASP A 139 -15.15 9.02 1.07
C ASP A 139 -14.20 9.10 -0.13
N ILE A 140 -13.51 7.99 -0.48
CA ILE A 140 -12.69 7.91 -1.69
C ILE A 140 -13.54 8.16 -2.94
N MET A 141 -14.68 7.49 -3.07
CA MET A 141 -15.57 7.68 -4.23
C MET A 141 -16.06 9.12 -4.34
N THR A 142 -16.48 9.73 -3.22
CA THR A 142 -16.88 11.13 -3.19
C THR A 142 -15.75 12.06 -3.62
N TYR A 143 -14.54 11.84 -3.09
CA TYR A 143 -13.34 12.61 -3.44
C TYR A 143 -13.01 12.55 -4.93
N LEU A 144 -13.16 11.37 -5.55
CA LEU A 144 -12.91 11.18 -6.99
C LEU A 144 -14.02 11.81 -7.85
N VAL A 145 -15.28 11.61 -7.49
CA VAL A 145 -16.44 12.17 -8.21
C VAL A 145 -16.47 13.70 -8.13
N ASP A 146 -16.09 14.27 -6.99
CA ASP A 146 -15.96 15.72 -6.81
C ASP A 146 -14.77 16.34 -7.57
N GLY A 147 -13.99 15.54 -8.30
CA GLY A 147 -12.85 16.02 -9.08
C GLY A 147 -11.69 16.58 -8.23
N LYS A 148 -11.56 16.16 -6.98
CA LYS A 148 -10.56 16.69 -6.03
C LYS A 148 -9.17 16.08 -6.22
N HIS A 149 -9.06 14.96 -6.96
CA HIS A 149 -7.79 14.30 -7.15
C HIS A 149 -6.88 15.09 -8.11
N PRO A 150 -5.60 15.39 -7.76
CA PRO A 150 -4.75 16.28 -8.54
C PRO A 150 -4.35 15.73 -9.92
N ASN A 151 -4.34 14.42 -10.09
CA ASN A 151 -3.84 13.75 -11.30
C ASN A 151 -4.87 12.81 -11.94
N LEU A 152 -6.13 12.83 -11.49
CA LEU A 152 -7.20 12.00 -12.04
C LEU A 152 -8.49 12.82 -12.16
N ALA A 153 -9.18 12.68 -13.27
CA ALA A 153 -10.50 13.28 -13.49
C ALA A 153 -11.50 12.22 -13.94
N LEU A 154 -12.70 12.28 -13.41
CA LEU A 154 -13.85 11.54 -13.93
C LEU A 154 -14.58 12.45 -14.92
N HIS A 155 -14.71 12.01 -16.17
CA HIS A 155 -15.40 12.77 -17.21
C HIS A 155 -16.89 12.42 -17.27
N ASP A 156 -17.71 13.30 -17.87
CA ASP A 156 -19.16 13.13 -18.00
C ASP A 156 -19.57 11.84 -18.74
N ASN A 157 -18.68 11.31 -19.60
CA ASN A 157 -18.86 10.04 -20.28
C ASN A 157 -18.60 8.81 -19.39
N GLY A 158 -18.32 9.00 -18.10
CA GLY A 158 -18.04 7.95 -17.13
C GLY A 158 -16.61 7.37 -17.20
N LEU A 159 -15.76 7.89 -18.09
CA LEU A 159 -14.37 7.43 -18.20
C LEU A 159 -13.45 8.20 -17.25
N VAL A 160 -12.45 7.50 -16.76
CA VAL A 160 -11.39 8.05 -15.91
C VAL A 160 -10.24 8.53 -16.78
N TYR A 161 -9.79 9.77 -16.54
CA TYR A 161 -8.69 10.39 -17.26
C TYR A 161 -7.52 10.69 -16.34
N SER A 162 -6.32 10.29 -16.73
CA SER A 162 -5.08 10.61 -16.02
C SER A 162 -4.44 11.89 -16.57
N ASN A 163 -4.29 12.90 -15.71
CA ASN A 163 -3.73 14.21 -16.05
C ASN A 163 -2.19 14.25 -16.06
N GLY A 164 -1.53 13.13 -16.04
CA GLY A 164 -0.09 13.01 -15.83
C GLY A 164 0.78 13.20 -17.07
N LYS A 165 0.44 14.11 -18.02
CA LYS A 165 1.17 14.25 -19.28
C LYS A 165 2.69 14.43 -19.12
N ASP A 166 3.13 15.23 -18.13
CA ASP A 166 4.54 15.52 -17.87
C ASP A 166 5.04 14.88 -16.56
N LYS A 167 4.28 13.87 -16.04
CA LYS A 167 4.59 13.18 -14.80
C LYS A 167 4.68 11.69 -15.01
N ALA A 168 5.53 11.03 -14.25
CA ALA A 168 5.61 9.57 -14.18
C ALA A 168 4.53 9.04 -13.22
N VAL A 169 3.29 8.91 -13.69
CA VAL A 169 2.09 8.65 -12.86
C VAL A 169 1.64 7.19 -12.83
N THR A 170 2.38 6.29 -13.44
CA THR A 170 2.09 4.83 -13.40
C THR A 170 3.22 4.07 -12.73
N TRP A 171 3.11 2.73 -12.67
CA TRP A 171 4.19 1.88 -12.19
C TRP A 171 5.50 2.04 -13.00
N MET A 172 5.40 2.47 -14.29
CA MET A 172 6.55 2.82 -15.13
C MET A 172 6.95 4.28 -14.87
N ASN A 173 7.46 4.55 -13.68
CA ASN A 173 7.71 5.90 -13.17
C ASN A 173 9.19 6.35 -13.28
N ALA A 174 9.97 5.69 -14.12
CA ALA A 174 11.34 6.13 -14.38
C ALA A 174 11.37 7.52 -15.05
N THR A 175 12.29 8.35 -14.62
CA THR A 175 12.52 9.70 -15.17
C THR A 175 13.97 9.87 -15.59
N VAL A 176 14.19 10.64 -16.68
CA VAL A 176 15.51 11.09 -17.11
C VAL A 176 15.46 12.61 -17.21
N ASN A 177 16.37 13.30 -16.52
CA ASN A 177 16.40 14.77 -16.44
C ASN A 177 15.04 15.39 -16.06
N GLY A 178 14.34 14.78 -15.11
CA GLY A 178 13.02 15.22 -14.64
C GLY A 178 11.85 14.95 -15.60
N ARG A 179 12.08 14.29 -16.72
CA ARG A 179 11.02 13.92 -17.67
C ARG A 179 10.72 12.43 -17.59
N PRO A 180 9.44 12.02 -17.60
CA PRO A 180 9.06 10.61 -17.60
C PRO A 180 9.56 9.93 -18.87
N VAL A 181 10.19 8.75 -18.73
CA VAL A 181 10.61 7.92 -19.85
C VAL A 181 9.39 7.34 -20.57
N THR A 182 8.36 7.02 -19.79
CA THR A 182 7.11 6.45 -20.30
C THR A 182 5.94 7.29 -19.81
N PRO A 183 5.68 8.47 -20.42
CA PRO A 183 4.54 9.29 -20.05
C PRO A 183 3.25 8.54 -20.42
N ARG A 184 2.38 8.37 -19.43
CA ARG A 184 1.08 7.71 -19.62
C ARG A 184 0.00 8.64 -19.08
N SER A 185 -0.49 9.48 -19.96
CA SER A 185 -1.68 10.31 -19.72
C SER A 185 -2.77 9.91 -20.68
N GLY A 186 -4.02 10.18 -20.33
CA GLY A 186 -5.16 9.87 -21.16
C GLY A 186 -6.20 9.04 -20.40
N TYR A 187 -7.14 8.50 -21.15
CA TYR A 187 -8.17 7.64 -20.57
C TYR A 187 -7.58 6.31 -20.09
N ILE A 188 -8.03 5.93 -18.89
CA ILE A 188 -7.71 4.62 -18.31
C ILE A 188 -8.78 3.65 -18.78
N VAL A 189 -8.37 2.59 -19.46
CA VAL A 189 -9.24 1.54 -20.02
C VAL A 189 -9.08 0.28 -19.22
#